data_19a1b344d424aa18b2bae890bd79fd1b
#
_entry.id   19a1b344d424aa18b2bae890bd79fd1b
#
_cell.length_a   1.000
_cell.length_b   1.000
_cell.length_c   1.000
_cell.angle_alpha   90.00
_cell.angle_beta   90.00
_cell.angle_gamma   90.00
#
_symmetry.space_group_name_H-M   'P 1'
#
loop_
_entity.id
_entity.type
_entity.pdbx_description
1 polymer ?
#
loop_
_entity_poly.entity_id
_entity_poly.type
_entity_poly.pdbx_seq_one_letter_code
_entity_poly.pdbx_strand_id
1 'polypeptide(L)'
;KASPREVLSNALELKGLVESLKDSIKPALFTISSFDARINIFYNETLRLADMTTIPAIQASEVNIQTEKILDAFSAVNAKINTILSKKRFEDEIEIDVKFIGLDSTKMDSVSRKSIRKNFTPTEIDKRDLKFNTNQ
;
A
#
# COMPACT_ATOMS: atom_id res chain seq x y z
N LYS A 1 -26.11 1.84 -15.88
CA LYS A 1 -24.82 2.19 -16.53
C LYS A 1 -25.00 3.58 -17.16
N ALA A 2 -24.15 4.55 -16.80
CA ALA A 2 -24.26 5.90 -17.37
C ALA A 2 -24.03 5.89 -18.89
N SER A 3 -24.74 6.75 -19.62
CA SER A 3 -24.51 6.89 -21.06
C SER A 3 -23.22 7.64 -21.33
N PRO A 4 -22.55 7.47 -22.48
CA PRO A 4 -21.36 8.21 -22.84
C PRO A 4 -21.53 9.73 -22.77
N ARG A 5 -22.71 10.22 -23.10
CA ARG A 5 -23.04 11.65 -23.01
C ARG A 5 -23.10 12.16 -21.56
N GLU A 6 -23.66 11.38 -20.65
CA GLU A 6 -23.67 11.71 -19.22
C GLU A 6 -22.26 11.67 -18.63
N VAL A 7 -21.44 10.70 -19.04
CA VAL A 7 -20.02 10.64 -18.63
C VAL A 7 -19.28 11.89 -19.03
N LEU A 8 -19.41 12.32 -20.27
CA LEU A 8 -18.77 13.57 -20.75
C LEU A 8 -19.30 14.81 -20.06
N SER A 9 -20.61 14.89 -19.77
CA SER A 9 -21.17 16.05 -19.08
C SER A 9 -20.65 16.22 -17.66
N ASN A 10 -20.27 15.12 -17.00
CA ASN A 10 -19.73 15.11 -15.64
C ASN A 10 -18.18 15.04 -15.59
N ALA A 11 -17.51 15.01 -16.73
CA ALA A 11 -16.07 14.82 -16.80
C ALA A 11 -15.26 15.91 -16.10
N LEU A 12 -15.67 17.17 -16.25
CA LEU A 12 -15.00 18.32 -15.62
C LEU A 12 -15.20 18.34 -14.11
N GLU A 13 -16.37 17.96 -13.63
CA GLU A 13 -16.66 17.83 -12.19
C GLU A 13 -15.81 16.70 -11.59
N LEU A 14 -15.77 15.55 -12.24
CA LEU A 14 -14.96 14.43 -11.81
C LEU A 14 -13.46 14.81 -11.73
N LYS A 15 -12.94 15.50 -12.76
CA LYS A 15 -11.58 16.04 -12.75
C LYS A 15 -11.34 16.91 -11.51
N GLY A 16 -12.21 17.86 -11.23
CA GLY A 16 -12.09 18.76 -10.07
C GLY A 16 -12.09 18.02 -8.74
N LEU A 17 -12.95 17.00 -8.60
CA LEU A 17 -13.00 16.17 -7.39
C LEU A 17 -11.72 15.37 -7.19
N VAL A 18 -11.17 14.76 -8.24
CA VAL A 18 -9.94 13.96 -8.15
C VAL A 18 -8.71 14.86 -7.94
N GLU A 19 -8.70 16.05 -8.51
CA GLU A 19 -7.67 17.08 -8.25
C GLU A 19 -7.67 17.48 -6.77
N SER A 20 -8.84 17.78 -6.22
CA SER A 20 -8.99 18.09 -4.80
C SER A 20 -8.54 16.93 -3.90
N LEU A 21 -8.84 15.70 -4.27
CA LEU A 21 -8.37 14.51 -3.55
C LEU A 21 -6.83 14.40 -3.59
N LYS A 22 -6.22 14.63 -4.76
CA LYS A 22 -4.77 14.58 -4.94
C LYS A 22 -4.06 15.63 -4.08
N ASP A 23 -4.59 16.84 -4.04
CA ASP A 23 -3.99 17.99 -3.35
C ASP A 23 -4.35 18.05 -1.86
N SER A 24 -5.29 17.21 -1.41
CA SER A 24 -5.70 17.16 0.00
C SER A 24 -4.57 16.70 0.92
N ILE A 25 -4.58 17.23 2.14
CA ILE A 25 -3.70 16.75 3.22
C ILE A 25 -4.12 15.33 3.60
N LYS A 26 -3.21 14.39 3.39
CA LYS A 26 -3.45 12.98 3.71
C LYS A 26 -2.95 12.66 5.11
N PRO A 27 -3.65 11.82 5.87
CA PRO A 27 -3.10 11.24 7.10
C PRO A 27 -1.76 10.56 6.83
N ALA A 28 -0.85 10.59 7.80
CA ALA A 28 0.50 10.01 7.67
C ALA A 28 0.49 8.55 7.19
N LEU A 29 -0.55 7.80 7.55
CA LEU A 29 -0.79 6.42 7.12
C LEU A 29 -0.83 6.24 5.60
N PHE A 30 -1.32 7.25 4.86
CA PHE A 30 -1.44 7.24 3.40
C PHE A 30 -0.27 7.95 2.69
N THR A 31 0.72 8.45 3.42
CA THR A 31 1.91 9.10 2.85
C THR A 31 2.90 8.03 2.37
N ILE A 32 2.50 7.29 1.35
CA ILE A 32 3.25 6.17 0.77
C ILE A 32 3.32 6.38 -0.73
N SER A 33 4.52 6.27 -1.31
CA SER A 33 4.76 6.46 -2.75
C SER A 33 3.87 5.58 -3.63
N SER A 34 3.58 4.36 -3.21
CA SER A 34 2.68 3.46 -3.94
C SER A 34 1.21 3.88 -3.92
N PHE A 35 0.77 4.62 -2.91
CA PHE A 35 -0.56 5.24 -2.86
C PHE A 35 -0.60 6.47 -3.78
N ASP A 36 0.40 7.35 -3.68
CA ASP A 36 0.49 8.54 -4.52
C ASP A 36 0.58 8.20 -6.00
N ALA A 37 1.29 7.14 -6.37
CA ALA A 37 1.34 6.65 -7.74
C ALA A 37 -0.06 6.27 -8.27
N ARG A 38 -0.89 5.59 -7.47
CA ARG A 38 -2.26 5.21 -7.87
C ARG A 38 -3.19 6.42 -7.98
N ILE A 39 -3.09 7.37 -7.07
CA ILE A 39 -3.83 8.64 -7.16
C ILE A 39 -3.43 9.40 -8.43
N ASN A 40 -2.15 9.45 -8.77
CA ASN A 40 -1.68 10.11 -9.99
C ASN A 40 -2.20 9.42 -11.26
N ILE A 41 -2.24 8.09 -11.31
CA ILE A 41 -2.84 7.35 -12.44
C ILE A 41 -4.32 7.69 -12.54
N PHE A 42 -5.06 7.63 -11.44
CA PHE A 42 -6.48 7.96 -11.41
C PHE A 42 -6.73 9.40 -11.91
N TYR A 43 -5.97 10.36 -11.42
CA TYR A 43 -6.05 11.74 -11.87
C TYR A 43 -5.76 11.89 -13.37
N ASN A 44 -4.70 11.26 -13.88
CA ASN A 44 -4.35 11.32 -15.30
C ASN A 44 -5.45 10.73 -16.20
N GLU A 45 -6.10 9.66 -15.79
CA GLU A 45 -7.23 9.09 -16.56
C GLU A 45 -8.45 10.01 -16.52
N THR A 46 -8.70 10.73 -15.43
CA THR A 46 -9.78 11.75 -15.39
C THR A 46 -9.45 12.97 -16.23
N LEU A 47 -8.18 13.40 -16.30
CA LEU A 47 -7.74 14.46 -17.22
C LEU A 47 -8.01 14.10 -18.68
N ARG A 48 -7.68 12.87 -19.08
CA ARG A 48 -7.96 12.39 -20.44
C ARG A 48 -9.45 12.42 -20.77
N LEU A 49 -10.31 12.02 -19.86
CA LEU A 49 -11.76 12.12 -20.04
C LEU A 49 -12.20 13.59 -20.19
N ALA A 50 -11.65 14.49 -19.38
CA ALA A 50 -11.94 15.92 -19.47
C ALA A 50 -11.52 16.50 -20.83
N ASP A 51 -10.35 16.11 -21.33
CA ASP A 51 -9.86 16.51 -22.66
C ASP A 51 -10.76 16.00 -23.79
N MET A 52 -11.35 14.82 -23.64
CA MET A 52 -12.32 14.26 -24.60
C MET A 52 -13.57 15.13 -24.79
N THR A 53 -13.93 15.96 -23.83
CA THR A 53 -15.08 16.88 -23.95
C THR A 53 -14.89 17.94 -25.04
N THR A 54 -13.64 18.22 -25.42
CA THR A 54 -13.27 19.20 -26.42
C THR A 54 -13.13 18.62 -27.82
N ILE A 55 -13.18 17.29 -27.98
CA ILE A 55 -13.00 16.61 -29.26
C ILE A 55 -14.34 16.59 -30.02
N PRO A 56 -14.41 17.21 -31.20
CA PRO A 56 -15.63 17.16 -32.02
C PRO A 56 -15.91 15.72 -32.48
N ALA A 57 -17.18 15.32 -32.45
CA ALA A 57 -17.65 14.02 -32.94
C ALA A 57 -16.91 12.79 -32.32
N ILE A 58 -16.55 12.89 -31.02
CA ILE A 58 -15.94 11.76 -30.30
C ILE A 58 -16.86 10.53 -30.31
N GLN A 59 -16.27 9.36 -30.53
CA GLN A 59 -16.99 8.10 -30.57
C GLN A 59 -17.43 7.62 -29.17
N ALA A 60 -18.63 7.11 -29.05
CA ALA A 60 -19.13 6.55 -27.80
C ALA A 60 -18.26 5.41 -27.25
N SER A 61 -17.66 4.61 -28.16
CA SER A 61 -16.71 3.55 -27.80
C SER A 61 -15.45 4.06 -27.12
N GLU A 62 -14.90 5.20 -27.56
CA GLU A 62 -13.72 5.83 -26.96
C GLU A 62 -14.01 6.33 -25.55
N VAL A 63 -15.18 6.95 -25.36
CA VAL A 63 -15.64 7.41 -24.02
C VAL A 63 -15.83 6.20 -23.09
N ASN A 64 -16.41 5.11 -23.57
CA ASN A 64 -16.61 3.90 -22.77
C ASN A 64 -15.26 3.28 -22.36
N ILE A 65 -14.30 3.16 -23.27
CA ILE A 65 -12.96 2.66 -22.98
C ILE A 65 -12.27 3.54 -21.92
N GLN A 66 -12.37 4.86 -22.06
CA GLN A 66 -11.77 5.78 -21.09
C GLN A 66 -12.46 5.68 -19.72
N THR A 67 -13.76 5.48 -19.69
CA THR A 67 -14.54 5.25 -18.46
C THR A 67 -14.07 3.99 -17.74
N GLU A 68 -13.85 2.89 -18.47
CA GLU A 68 -13.33 1.64 -17.89
C GLU A 68 -11.94 1.85 -17.28
N LYS A 69 -11.04 2.57 -17.94
CA LYS A 69 -9.72 2.91 -17.39
C LYS A 69 -9.81 3.71 -16.09
N ILE A 70 -10.76 4.63 -16.00
CA ILE A 70 -11.01 5.40 -14.76
C ILE A 70 -11.52 4.49 -13.64
N LEU A 71 -12.44 3.57 -13.95
CA LEU A 71 -12.95 2.60 -12.98
C LEU A 71 -11.86 1.66 -12.48
N ASP A 72 -10.99 1.20 -13.34
CA ASP A 72 -9.84 0.36 -12.98
C ASP A 72 -8.87 1.12 -12.07
N ALA A 73 -8.54 2.36 -12.43
CA ALA A 73 -7.67 3.21 -11.63
C ALA A 73 -8.29 3.52 -10.25
N PHE A 74 -9.58 3.80 -10.19
CA PHE A 74 -10.31 4.00 -8.94
C PHE A 74 -10.32 2.73 -8.08
N SER A 75 -10.56 1.58 -8.69
CA SER A 75 -10.51 0.28 -8.00
C SER A 75 -9.12 0.00 -7.41
N ALA A 76 -8.06 0.36 -8.12
CA ALA A 76 -6.68 0.23 -7.63
C ALA A 76 -6.41 1.13 -6.42
N VAL A 77 -6.96 2.36 -6.40
CA VAL A 77 -6.89 3.27 -5.24
C VAL A 77 -7.63 2.66 -4.05
N ASN A 78 -8.86 2.20 -4.23
CA ASN A 78 -9.65 1.57 -3.17
C ASN A 78 -8.98 0.31 -2.61
N ALA A 79 -8.45 -0.55 -3.46
CA ALA A 79 -7.73 -1.75 -3.04
C ALA A 79 -6.51 -1.38 -2.18
N LYS A 80 -5.79 -0.31 -2.54
CA LYS A 80 -4.65 0.18 -1.77
C LYS A 80 -5.06 0.74 -0.42
N ILE A 81 -6.15 1.51 -0.35
CA ILE A 81 -6.72 2.02 0.90
C ILE A 81 -7.05 0.85 1.84
N ASN A 82 -7.76 -0.15 1.33
CA ASN A 82 -8.14 -1.33 2.11
C ASN A 82 -6.92 -2.10 2.62
N THR A 83 -5.87 -2.24 1.80
CA THR A 83 -4.61 -2.89 2.20
C THR A 83 -3.92 -2.13 3.32
N ILE A 84 -3.84 -0.80 3.23
CA ILE A 84 -3.22 0.06 4.24
C ILE A 84 -3.98 -0.03 5.57
N LEU A 85 -5.32 0.05 5.52
CA LEU A 85 -6.17 -0.02 6.70
C LEU A 85 -6.14 -1.41 7.35
N SER A 86 -6.14 -2.48 6.56
CA SER A 86 -6.03 -3.85 7.07
C SER A 86 -4.68 -4.10 7.73
N LYS A 87 -3.61 -3.60 7.14
CA LYS A 87 -2.27 -3.70 7.72
C LYS A 87 -2.20 -2.96 9.07
N LYS A 88 -2.71 -1.74 9.12
CA LYS A 88 -2.75 -0.97 10.37
C LYS A 88 -3.54 -1.68 11.47
N ARG A 89 -4.73 -2.19 11.13
CA ARG A 89 -5.55 -2.94 12.09
C ARG A 89 -4.82 -4.17 12.62
N PHE A 90 -4.16 -4.92 11.76
CA PHE A 90 -3.38 -6.09 12.13
C PHE A 90 -2.21 -5.72 13.06
N GLU A 91 -1.49 -4.64 12.76
CA GLU A 91 -0.40 -4.14 13.60
C GLU A 91 -0.92 -3.70 14.99
N ASP A 92 -2.04 -2.99 15.03
CA ASP A 92 -2.67 -2.55 16.28
C ASP A 92 -3.15 -3.74 17.12
N GLU A 93 -3.72 -4.78 16.50
CA GLU A 93 -4.15 -6.01 17.19
C GLU A 93 -2.97 -6.77 17.79
N ILE A 94 -1.88 -6.93 17.04
CA ILE A 94 -0.64 -7.56 17.54
C ILE A 94 -0.05 -6.76 18.70
N GLU A 95 -0.01 -5.43 18.61
CA GLU A 95 0.53 -4.59 19.67
C GLU A 95 -0.27 -4.73 20.97
N ILE A 96 -1.60 -4.82 20.88
CA ILE A 96 -2.49 -5.07 22.03
C ILE A 96 -2.21 -6.45 22.62
N ASP A 97 -2.11 -7.50 21.81
CA ASP A 97 -1.85 -8.86 22.27
C ASP A 97 -0.49 -8.98 22.95
N VAL A 98 0.55 -8.37 22.39
CA VAL A 98 1.89 -8.35 22.99
C VAL A 98 1.90 -7.63 24.33
N LYS A 99 1.20 -6.51 24.47
CA LYS A 99 1.05 -5.78 25.73
C LYS A 99 0.27 -6.59 26.76
N PHE A 100 -0.80 -7.26 26.35
CA PHE A 100 -1.66 -8.05 27.23
C PHE A 100 -0.95 -9.32 27.76
N ILE A 101 -0.13 -9.98 26.92
CA ILE A 101 0.64 -11.18 27.30
C ILE A 101 1.92 -10.82 28.07
N GLY A 102 2.31 -9.53 28.15
CA GLY A 102 3.54 -9.09 28.82
C GLY A 102 4.84 -9.41 28.05
N LEU A 103 4.73 -9.74 26.75
CA LEU A 103 5.85 -10.01 25.85
C LEU A 103 6.39 -8.73 25.17
N ASP A 104 6.13 -7.56 25.73
CA ASP A 104 6.70 -6.32 25.26
C ASP A 104 8.23 -6.38 25.35
N SER A 105 8.91 -6.18 24.22
CA SER A 105 10.37 -6.23 24.10
C SER A 105 11.10 -5.23 25.00
N THR A 106 10.40 -4.16 25.46
CA THR A 106 10.91 -3.18 26.41
C THR A 106 10.91 -3.69 27.86
N LYS A 107 10.15 -4.73 28.15
CA LYS A 107 10.02 -5.37 29.49
C LYS A 107 10.70 -6.75 29.57
N MET A 108 11.36 -7.22 28.52
CA MET A 108 12.15 -8.43 28.55
C MET A 108 13.30 -8.27 29.54
N ASP A 109 13.30 -9.10 30.58
CA ASP A 109 14.37 -9.14 31.57
C ASP A 109 15.74 -9.40 30.90
N SER A 110 16.75 -8.65 31.30
CA SER A 110 18.11 -8.76 30.80
C SER A 110 18.71 -10.17 30.97
N VAL A 111 18.20 -10.95 31.90
CA VAL A 111 18.59 -12.35 32.14
C VAL A 111 18.10 -13.27 31.00
N SER A 112 16.87 -13.10 30.56
CA SER A 112 16.31 -13.89 29.46
C SER A 112 17.03 -13.64 28.14
N ARG A 113 17.47 -12.40 27.88
CA ARG A 113 18.27 -12.05 26.71
C ARG A 113 19.66 -12.71 26.71
N LYS A 114 20.29 -12.84 27.86
CA LYS A 114 21.59 -13.51 28.01
C LYS A 114 21.47 -15.03 27.80
N SER A 115 20.41 -15.64 28.25
CA SER A 115 20.16 -17.07 28.08
C SER A 115 19.92 -17.46 26.62
N ILE A 116 19.17 -16.66 25.87
CA ILE A 116 18.93 -16.88 24.44
C ILE A 116 20.22 -16.74 23.63
N ARG A 117 21.08 -15.75 23.94
CA ARG A 117 22.36 -15.58 23.27
C ARG A 117 23.35 -16.71 23.53
N LYS A 118 23.36 -17.31 24.74
CA LYS A 118 24.22 -18.46 25.05
C LYS A 118 23.87 -19.72 24.28
N ASN A 119 22.59 -19.93 23.97
CA ASN A 119 22.14 -21.11 23.25
C ASN A 119 22.35 -21.06 21.73
N PHE A 120 22.69 -19.87 21.18
CA PHE A 120 22.84 -19.65 19.74
C PHE A 120 24.25 -19.25 19.29
N THR A 121 25.26 -19.29 20.16
CA THR A 121 26.64 -19.03 19.73
C THR A 121 27.26 -20.29 19.11
N PRO A 122 27.64 -20.25 17.82
CA PRO A 122 28.21 -21.39 17.12
C PRO A 122 29.65 -21.78 17.54
N THR A 123 30.17 -21.16 18.57
CA THR A 123 31.57 -21.29 19.00
C THR A 123 31.95 -22.66 19.56
N GLU A 124 31.01 -23.54 19.90
CA GLU A 124 31.33 -24.88 20.37
C GLU A 124 31.39 -25.92 19.25
N ILE A 125 30.75 -25.67 18.11
CA ILE A 125 30.74 -26.59 16.98
C ILE A 125 32.05 -26.49 16.20
N ASP A 126 32.61 -25.33 16.04
CA ASP A 126 33.86 -25.05 15.32
C ASP A 126 35.11 -25.68 16.00
N LYS A 127 35.07 -25.80 17.30
CA LYS A 127 36.21 -26.40 18.04
C LYS A 127 36.26 -27.91 18.02
N ARG A 128 35.14 -28.60 17.72
CA ARG A 128 35.11 -30.05 17.55
C ARG A 128 35.51 -30.48 16.15
N ASP A 129 35.15 -29.75 15.14
CA ASP A 129 35.50 -30.06 13.75
C ASP A 129 36.97 -29.81 13.45
N LEU A 130 37.62 -28.87 14.13
CA LEU A 130 39.06 -28.61 14.01
C LEU A 130 39.93 -29.70 14.64
N LYS A 131 39.40 -30.53 15.56
CA LYS A 131 40.16 -31.63 16.19
C LYS A 131 40.16 -32.92 15.37
N PHE A 132 39.26 -33.08 14.39
CA PHE A 132 39.17 -34.27 13.55
C PHE A 132 40.12 -34.22 12.34
N ASN A 133 40.66 -33.07 11.95
CA ASN A 133 41.49 -32.91 10.76
C ASN A 133 43.04 -32.91 11.02
N THR A 134 43.46 -33.12 12.25
CA THR A 134 44.92 -33.15 12.56
C THR A 134 45.52 -34.52 12.77
N ASN A 135 44.77 -35.61 12.51
CA ASN A 135 45.29 -37.00 12.64
C ASN A 135 45.11 -37.81 11.36
N GLN A 136 45.48 -37.25 10.21
CA GLN A 136 45.78 -38.02 9.00
C GLN A 136 47.13 -37.58 8.47
#